data_d8d176d17f6fce8cd31fe9f87e4ab953
#
_entry.id   d8d176d17f6fce8cd31fe9f87e4ab953
#
_cell.length_a   1.000
_cell.length_b   1.000
_cell.length_c   1.000
_cell.angle_alpha   90.00
_cell.angle_beta   90.00
_cell.angle_gamma   90.00
#
_symmetry.space_group_name_H-M   'P 1'
#
loop_
_entity.id
_entity.type
_entity.pdbx_description
1 polymer ?
#
loop_
_entity_poly.entity_id
_entity_poly.type
_entity_poly.pdbx_seq_one_letter_code
_entity_poly.pdbx_strand_id
1 'polypeptide(L)'
;MKTKRRFVIASNNQAKTAELVTCFAYLGYQAISYQQLIGRHEFPSEGTQSYQKNAQGKANFIARLLPDEWIVADDSGMLLAADPDGLGVQTARQLKMYTDTEHHLNQRILAIVANKSREVTMTTTLVLTTPIKSVIGHGEFHGTIATEERGQNGASFDLILVPDGMHQTLAELSDAVKLPLLHRTKAIADLMTHMEETTHAN
;
A
#
# COMPACT_ATOMS: atom_id res chain seq x y z
N MET A 1 27.71 11.06 -13.09
CA MET A 1 26.35 10.49 -13.04
C MET A 1 25.85 10.66 -11.62
N LYS A 2 24.78 11.43 -11.37
CA LYS A 2 24.12 11.45 -10.04
C LYS A 2 23.55 10.04 -9.81
N THR A 3 24.09 9.31 -8.85
CA THR A 3 23.49 8.04 -8.41
C THR A 3 22.03 8.34 -8.02
N LYS A 4 21.06 7.75 -8.74
CA LYS A 4 19.65 7.83 -8.35
C LYS A 4 19.56 7.31 -6.91
N ARG A 5 19.13 8.16 -5.97
CA ARG A 5 18.93 7.74 -4.59
C ARG A 5 17.89 6.62 -4.55
N ARG A 6 18.16 5.61 -3.73
CA ARG A 6 17.21 4.52 -3.48
C ARG A 6 16.26 4.92 -2.35
N PHE A 7 15.06 4.36 -2.37
CA PHE A 7 14.11 4.44 -1.28
C PHE A 7 14.25 3.23 -0.35
N VAL A 8 14.10 3.44 0.95
CA VAL A 8 14.17 2.37 1.97
C VAL A 8 12.78 2.19 2.57
N ILE A 9 12.15 1.05 2.29
CA ILE A 9 10.78 0.76 2.70
C ILE A 9 10.76 0.30 4.15
N ALA A 10 10.05 1.03 5.01
CA ALA A 10 9.86 0.76 6.43
C ALA A 10 8.57 -0.04 6.66
N SER A 11 8.61 -1.34 6.39
CA SER A 11 7.50 -2.27 6.59
C SER A 11 7.98 -3.64 7.04
N ASN A 12 7.24 -4.27 7.97
CA ASN A 12 7.43 -5.66 8.39
C ASN A 12 6.55 -6.66 7.62
N ASN A 13 5.64 -6.16 6.77
CA ASN A 13 4.85 -7.01 5.90
C ASN A 13 5.61 -7.27 4.59
N GLN A 14 6.05 -8.52 4.41
CA GLN A 14 6.87 -8.92 3.25
C GLN A 14 6.12 -8.77 1.93
N ALA A 15 4.84 -9.12 1.88
CA ALA A 15 4.03 -9.01 0.67
C ALA A 15 3.85 -7.54 0.25
N LYS A 16 3.52 -6.65 1.20
CA LYS A 16 3.47 -5.20 0.94
C LYS A 16 4.82 -4.63 0.48
N THR A 17 5.90 -5.07 1.11
CA THR A 17 7.27 -4.63 0.74
C THR A 17 7.60 -5.03 -0.69
N ALA A 18 7.32 -6.26 -1.08
CA ALA A 18 7.55 -6.76 -2.44
C ALA A 18 6.73 -5.98 -3.47
N GLU A 19 5.47 -5.74 -3.19
CA GLU A 19 4.59 -4.95 -4.06
C GLU A 19 5.09 -3.50 -4.20
N LEU A 20 5.46 -2.84 -3.10
CA LEU A 20 6.03 -1.48 -3.15
C LEU A 20 7.33 -1.44 -3.97
N VAL A 21 8.23 -2.41 -3.82
CA VAL A 21 9.45 -2.50 -4.64
C VAL A 21 9.09 -2.57 -6.11
N THR A 22 8.10 -3.39 -6.48
CA THR A 22 7.61 -3.51 -7.87
C THR A 22 7.00 -2.21 -8.37
N CYS A 23 6.16 -1.53 -7.56
CA CYS A 23 5.56 -0.25 -7.93
C CYS A 23 6.61 0.87 -8.12
N PHE A 24 7.61 0.94 -7.23
CA PHE A 24 8.75 1.87 -7.39
C PHE A 24 9.52 1.58 -8.68
N ALA A 25 9.83 0.30 -8.96
CA ALA A 25 10.55 -0.11 -10.17
C ALA A 25 9.76 0.23 -11.44
N TYR A 26 8.44 0.01 -11.45
CA TYR A 26 7.55 0.39 -12.55
C TYR A 26 7.63 1.89 -12.88
N LEU A 27 7.74 2.75 -11.85
CA LEU A 27 7.91 4.20 -12.01
C LEU A 27 9.37 4.64 -12.24
N GLY A 28 10.31 3.70 -12.40
CA GLY A 28 11.72 3.97 -12.68
C GLY A 28 12.57 4.34 -11.47
N TYR A 29 12.12 4.01 -10.27
CA TYR A 29 12.83 4.23 -9.01
C TYR A 29 13.36 2.93 -8.42
N GLN A 30 14.39 3.02 -7.59
CA GLN A 30 14.92 1.88 -6.83
C GLN A 30 14.41 1.93 -5.40
N ALA A 31 13.93 0.81 -4.89
CA ALA A 31 13.53 0.66 -3.50
C ALA A 31 14.00 -0.68 -2.92
N ILE A 32 14.31 -0.69 -1.63
CA ILE A 32 14.71 -1.89 -0.89
C ILE A 32 13.99 -1.94 0.47
N SER A 33 13.92 -3.11 1.07
CA SER A 33 13.48 -3.24 2.47
C SER A 33 14.53 -2.68 3.43
N TYR A 34 14.10 -1.97 4.48
CA TYR A 34 14.98 -1.56 5.58
C TYR A 34 15.66 -2.75 6.26
N GLN A 35 15.00 -3.92 6.24
CA GLN A 35 15.53 -5.14 6.85
C GLN A 35 16.82 -5.64 6.19
N GLN A 36 17.06 -5.28 4.93
CA GLN A 36 18.32 -5.60 4.25
C GLN A 36 19.51 -4.80 4.78
N LEU A 37 19.26 -3.68 5.48
CA LEU A 37 20.29 -2.80 6.01
C LEU A 37 20.58 -3.05 7.50
N ILE A 38 19.53 -3.21 8.31
CA ILE A 38 19.64 -3.25 9.77
C ILE A 38 18.91 -4.43 10.43
N GLY A 39 18.39 -5.37 9.63
CA GLY A 39 17.58 -6.47 10.16
C GLY A 39 16.17 -6.01 10.56
N ARG A 40 15.40 -6.93 11.16
CA ARG A 40 14.03 -6.67 11.58
C ARG A 40 13.96 -5.94 12.91
N HIS A 41 13.13 -4.89 12.97
CA HIS A 41 12.81 -4.15 14.19
C HIS A 41 11.31 -4.17 14.46
N GLU A 42 10.90 -4.04 15.72
CA GLU A 42 9.50 -3.85 16.10
C GLU A 42 9.11 -2.38 15.94
N PHE A 43 8.02 -2.14 15.20
CA PHE A 43 7.48 -0.80 15.04
C PHE A 43 6.67 -0.37 16.26
N PRO A 44 6.56 0.96 16.50
CA PRO A 44 5.58 1.50 17.45
C PRO A 44 4.16 1.02 17.12
N SER A 45 3.31 0.93 18.15
CA SER A 45 1.91 0.59 17.97
C SER A 45 1.21 1.57 17.03
N GLU A 46 0.50 1.05 16.04
CA GLU A 46 -0.30 1.84 15.11
C GLU A 46 -1.61 2.30 15.77
N GLY A 47 -2.02 3.53 15.50
CA GLY A 47 -3.32 4.07 15.87
C GLY A 47 -4.45 3.50 15.01
N THR A 48 -5.69 3.86 15.34
CA THR A 48 -6.91 3.36 14.67
C THR A 48 -7.61 4.42 13.82
N GLN A 49 -7.07 5.64 13.74
CA GLN A 49 -7.78 6.80 13.20
C GLN A 49 -7.12 7.47 12.00
N SER A 50 -5.85 7.16 11.69
CA SER A 50 -5.14 7.92 10.67
C SER A 50 -4.06 7.10 9.98
N TYR A 51 -4.23 6.84 8.70
CA TYR A 51 -3.20 6.26 7.83
C TYR A 51 -1.90 7.08 7.87
N GLN A 52 -2.02 8.40 7.76
CA GLN A 52 -0.86 9.29 7.76
C GLN A 52 -0.04 9.18 9.06
N LYS A 53 -0.69 9.19 10.23
CA LYS A 53 0.02 9.07 11.52
C LYS A 53 0.71 7.71 11.65
N ASN A 54 0.09 6.64 11.18
CA ASN A 54 0.65 5.30 11.19
C ASN A 54 1.88 5.21 10.26
N ALA A 55 1.75 5.67 9.01
CA ALA A 55 2.87 5.72 8.06
C ALA A 55 4.02 6.61 8.60
N GLN A 56 3.71 7.81 9.10
CA GLN A 56 4.69 8.73 9.69
C GLN A 56 5.43 8.10 10.87
N GLY A 57 4.72 7.42 11.75
CA GLY A 57 5.32 6.74 12.91
C GLY A 57 6.34 5.69 12.49
N LYS A 58 6.02 4.87 11.49
CA LYS A 58 6.93 3.86 10.92
C LYS A 58 8.13 4.50 10.22
N ALA A 59 7.88 5.50 9.36
CA ALA A 59 8.95 6.20 8.64
C ALA A 59 9.93 6.87 9.61
N ASN A 60 9.43 7.62 10.60
CA ASN A 60 10.26 8.29 11.60
C ASN A 60 11.03 7.31 12.49
N PHE A 61 10.45 6.15 12.80
CA PHE A 61 11.14 5.13 13.59
C PHE A 61 12.39 4.61 12.87
N ILE A 62 12.27 4.23 11.60
CA ILE A 62 13.41 3.75 10.80
C ILE A 62 14.37 4.89 10.45
N ALA A 63 13.88 6.12 10.19
CA ALA A 63 14.74 7.27 9.92
C ALA A 63 15.70 7.61 11.08
N ARG A 64 15.30 7.35 12.33
CA ARG A 64 16.22 7.49 13.49
C ARG A 64 17.34 6.46 13.49
N LEU A 65 17.12 5.29 12.92
CA LEU A 65 18.12 4.21 12.81
C LEU A 65 18.99 4.35 11.56
N LEU A 66 18.46 5.00 10.53
CA LEU A 66 19.10 5.21 9.22
C LEU A 66 18.95 6.70 8.82
N PRO A 67 19.63 7.63 9.51
CA PRO A 67 19.39 9.08 9.38
C PRO A 67 19.75 9.66 8.01
N ASP A 68 20.61 9.03 7.25
CA ASP A 68 21.07 9.48 5.93
C ASP A 68 20.26 8.91 4.76
N GLU A 69 19.35 7.96 5.04
CA GLU A 69 18.55 7.28 4.02
C GLU A 69 17.20 7.97 3.79
N TRP A 70 16.60 7.70 2.65
CA TRP A 70 15.27 8.15 2.28
C TRP A 70 14.26 7.06 2.67
N ILE A 71 13.62 7.25 3.81
CA ILE A 71 12.73 6.25 4.39
C ILE A 71 11.30 6.48 3.94
N VAL A 72 10.69 5.46 3.34
CA VAL A 72 9.27 5.48 2.96
C VAL A 72 8.50 4.43 3.73
N ALA A 73 7.35 4.80 4.28
CA ALA A 73 6.40 3.89 4.92
C ALA A 73 5.01 4.08 4.36
N ASP A 74 4.23 3.00 4.32
CA ASP A 74 2.83 3.01 3.93
C ASP A 74 1.90 2.70 5.10
N ASP A 75 0.71 3.24 5.05
CA ASP A 75 -0.46 2.65 5.70
C ASP A 75 -1.61 2.61 4.71
N SER A 76 -2.35 1.49 4.69
CA SER A 76 -3.33 1.19 3.66
C SER A 76 -4.55 0.53 4.26
N GLY A 77 -5.70 0.75 3.65
CA GLY A 77 -6.94 0.12 4.06
C GLY A 77 -7.90 -0.11 2.91
N MET A 78 -8.94 -0.89 3.22
CA MET A 78 -10.06 -1.20 2.35
C MET A 78 -11.32 -0.57 2.91
N LEU A 79 -12.08 0.09 2.06
CA LEU A 79 -13.41 0.63 2.36
C LEU A 79 -14.42 -0.12 1.50
N LEU A 80 -15.40 -0.73 2.13
CA LEU A 80 -16.50 -1.44 1.44
C LEU A 80 -17.78 -0.64 1.57
N ALA A 81 -18.46 -0.35 0.48
CA ALA A 81 -19.78 0.30 0.53
C ALA A 81 -20.82 -0.54 1.28
N ALA A 82 -20.61 -1.88 1.35
CA ALA A 82 -21.45 -2.79 2.14
C ALA A 82 -21.27 -2.66 3.66
N ASP A 83 -20.16 -2.08 4.13
CA ASP A 83 -19.79 -1.95 5.53
C ASP A 83 -18.88 -0.71 5.74
N PRO A 84 -19.45 0.50 5.66
CA PRO A 84 -18.67 1.76 5.63
C PRO A 84 -17.86 2.00 6.90
N ASP A 85 -18.34 1.53 8.04
CA ASP A 85 -17.71 1.73 9.35
C ASP A 85 -16.80 0.55 9.77
N GLY A 86 -16.73 -0.50 8.92
CA GLY A 86 -16.10 -1.77 9.29
C GLY A 86 -14.57 -1.74 9.23
N LEU A 87 -14.00 -1.67 8.04
CA LEU A 87 -12.56 -1.94 7.84
C LEU A 87 -11.65 -0.72 7.97
N GLY A 88 -11.58 0.14 6.95
CA GLY A 88 -10.79 1.38 6.93
C GLY A 88 -9.35 1.21 7.43
N VAL A 89 -8.90 2.10 8.30
CA VAL A 89 -7.56 2.10 8.93
C VAL A 89 -7.28 0.81 9.71
N GLN A 90 -8.31 0.09 10.12
CA GLN A 90 -8.21 -1.14 10.90
C GLN A 90 -8.23 -2.42 10.04
N THR A 91 -8.28 -2.30 8.71
CA THR A 91 -8.46 -3.43 7.77
C THR A 91 -7.59 -4.64 8.14
N ALA A 92 -6.28 -4.46 8.22
CA ALA A 92 -5.35 -5.55 8.50
C ALA A 92 -5.57 -6.18 9.88
N ARG A 93 -5.88 -5.37 10.91
CA ARG A 93 -6.11 -5.85 12.28
C ARG A 93 -7.42 -6.60 12.39
N GLN A 94 -8.49 -6.04 11.86
CA GLN A 94 -9.81 -6.67 11.91
C GLN A 94 -9.83 -7.99 11.14
N LEU A 95 -9.22 -8.04 9.96
CA LEU A 95 -9.17 -9.27 9.17
C LEU A 95 -8.32 -10.34 9.85
N LYS A 96 -7.15 -9.99 10.42
CA LYS A 96 -6.28 -10.93 11.15
C LYS A 96 -6.91 -11.51 12.42
N MET A 97 -7.89 -10.85 13.01
CA MET A 97 -8.64 -11.42 14.13
C MET A 97 -9.43 -12.69 13.73
N TYR A 98 -9.72 -12.87 12.46
CA TYR A 98 -10.50 -14.00 11.96
C TYR A 98 -9.64 -15.10 11.35
N THR A 99 -8.49 -14.75 10.75
CA THR A 99 -7.64 -15.72 10.05
C THR A 99 -6.31 -15.12 9.62
N ASP A 100 -5.29 -15.98 9.44
CA ASP A 100 -3.97 -15.62 8.95
C ASP A 100 -3.73 -15.99 7.46
N THR A 101 -4.67 -16.70 6.81
CA THR A 101 -4.51 -17.10 5.42
C THR A 101 -5.19 -16.12 4.47
N GLU A 102 -4.54 -15.79 3.36
CA GLU A 102 -5.06 -14.86 2.33
C GLU A 102 -6.39 -15.34 1.75
N HIS A 103 -6.53 -16.65 1.50
CA HIS A 103 -7.78 -17.23 1.04
C HIS A 103 -8.94 -16.98 2.00
N HIS A 104 -8.77 -17.22 3.30
CA HIS A 104 -9.82 -16.97 4.28
C HIS A 104 -10.13 -15.48 4.43
N LEU A 105 -9.12 -14.59 4.28
CA LEU A 105 -9.36 -13.15 4.23
C LEU A 105 -10.27 -12.78 3.07
N ASN A 106 -10.03 -13.30 1.88
CA ASN A 106 -10.87 -13.11 0.71
C ASN A 106 -12.28 -13.65 0.93
N GLN A 107 -12.42 -14.87 1.47
CA GLN A 107 -13.73 -15.45 1.79
C GLN A 107 -14.51 -14.57 2.79
N ARG A 108 -13.83 -13.96 3.75
CA ARG A 108 -14.45 -13.01 4.69
C ARG A 108 -14.98 -11.76 3.95
N ILE A 109 -14.20 -11.17 3.05
CA ILE A 109 -14.63 -10.02 2.24
C ILE A 109 -15.83 -10.40 1.37
N LEU A 110 -15.76 -11.55 0.68
CA LEU A 110 -16.85 -12.07 -0.15
C LEU A 110 -18.15 -12.23 0.65
N ALA A 111 -18.05 -12.71 1.90
CA ALA A 111 -19.20 -12.85 2.80
C ALA A 111 -19.79 -11.50 3.23
N ILE A 112 -18.95 -10.49 3.50
CA ILE A 112 -19.40 -9.14 3.89
C ILE A 112 -20.25 -8.50 2.77
N VAL A 113 -19.83 -8.66 1.51
CA VAL A 113 -20.50 -8.06 0.35
C VAL A 113 -21.60 -8.95 -0.27
N ALA A 114 -21.83 -10.16 0.29
CA ALA A 114 -22.88 -11.05 -0.21
C ALA A 114 -24.26 -10.37 -0.13
N ASN A 115 -24.96 -10.31 -1.26
CA ASN A 115 -26.30 -9.65 -1.39
C ASN A 115 -26.32 -8.15 -1.01
N LYS A 116 -25.16 -7.47 -1.06
CA LYS A 116 -25.01 -6.04 -0.79
C LYS A 116 -24.24 -5.36 -1.93
N SER A 117 -23.97 -4.06 -1.81
CA SER A 117 -23.07 -3.36 -2.70
C SER A 117 -21.68 -4.04 -2.69
N ARG A 118 -21.10 -4.19 -3.86
CA ARG A 118 -19.76 -4.75 -4.05
C ARG A 118 -18.69 -3.68 -4.27
N GLU A 119 -19.07 -2.41 -4.24
CA GLU A 119 -18.14 -1.29 -4.41
C GLU A 119 -17.07 -1.30 -3.33
N VAL A 120 -15.84 -1.09 -3.75
CA VAL A 120 -14.65 -1.08 -2.89
C VAL A 120 -13.71 0.05 -3.28
N THR A 121 -13.14 0.68 -2.28
CA THR A 121 -11.99 1.57 -2.43
C THR A 121 -10.81 1.02 -1.62
N MET A 122 -9.65 0.83 -2.28
CA MET A 122 -8.40 0.64 -1.57
C MET A 122 -7.68 1.98 -1.48
N THR A 123 -7.21 2.35 -0.32
CA THR A 123 -6.47 3.59 -0.12
C THR A 123 -5.08 3.31 0.44
N THR A 124 -4.11 4.13 0.05
CA THR A 124 -2.75 4.14 0.61
C THR A 124 -2.32 5.56 0.88
N THR A 125 -1.80 5.79 2.07
CA THR A 125 -0.99 6.96 2.40
C THR A 125 0.47 6.53 2.53
N LEU A 126 1.35 7.15 1.75
CA LEU A 126 2.80 7.05 1.87
C LEU A 126 3.36 8.26 2.60
N VAL A 127 4.33 8.03 3.45
CA VAL A 127 5.16 9.09 4.03
C VAL A 127 6.61 8.79 3.71
N LEU A 128 7.25 9.74 3.03
CA LEU A 128 8.70 9.78 2.83
C LEU A 128 9.30 10.70 3.87
N THR A 129 10.25 10.21 4.65
CA THR A 129 11.09 10.99 5.55
C THR A 129 12.52 11.00 5.01
N THR A 130 13.04 12.19 4.76
CA THR A 130 14.44 12.43 4.36
C THR A 130 15.16 13.19 5.48
N PRO A 131 16.50 13.36 5.41
CA PRO A 131 17.23 14.17 6.41
C PRO A 131 16.75 15.62 6.57
N ILE A 132 16.06 16.16 5.56
CA ILE A 132 15.70 17.60 5.52
C ILE A 132 14.19 17.85 5.54
N LYS A 133 13.37 16.89 5.12
CA LYS A 133 11.90 17.09 5.02
C LYS A 133 11.14 15.76 5.04
N SER A 134 9.85 15.85 5.30
CA SER A 134 8.90 14.78 5.04
C SER A 134 7.93 15.18 3.93
N VAL A 135 7.54 14.23 3.09
CA VAL A 135 6.59 14.39 1.99
C VAL A 135 5.55 13.29 2.08
N ILE A 136 4.31 13.59 1.71
CA ILE A 136 3.18 12.67 1.76
C ILE A 136 2.67 12.44 0.36
N GLY A 137 2.30 11.21 0.06
CA GLY A 137 1.60 10.82 -1.17
C GLY A 137 0.37 9.98 -0.86
N HIS A 138 -0.68 10.16 -1.65
CA HIS A 138 -1.94 9.44 -1.54
C HIS A 138 -2.27 8.73 -2.86
N GLY A 139 -2.89 7.57 -2.75
CA GLY A 139 -3.36 6.85 -3.92
C GLY A 139 -4.55 5.97 -3.61
N GLU A 140 -5.47 5.91 -4.56
CA GLU A 140 -6.70 5.13 -4.44
C GLU A 140 -6.90 4.24 -5.66
N PHE A 141 -7.41 3.05 -5.40
CA PHE A 141 -7.99 2.15 -6.37
C PHE A 141 -9.49 2.11 -6.11
N HIS A 142 -10.27 2.26 -7.18
CA HIS A 142 -11.72 2.12 -7.14
C HIS A 142 -12.14 0.93 -8.00
N GLY A 143 -13.16 0.21 -7.54
CA GLY A 143 -13.62 -0.97 -8.23
C GLY A 143 -14.72 -1.71 -7.48
N THR A 144 -14.86 -2.97 -7.82
CA THR A 144 -15.83 -3.87 -7.17
C THR A 144 -15.17 -5.17 -6.72
N ILE A 145 -15.77 -5.81 -5.72
CA ILE A 145 -15.38 -7.16 -5.29
C ILE A 145 -16.00 -8.18 -6.24
N ALA A 146 -15.20 -9.08 -6.79
CA ALA A 146 -15.65 -10.22 -7.60
C ALA A 146 -16.56 -11.17 -6.81
N THR A 147 -17.29 -12.05 -7.50
CA THR A 147 -18.14 -13.05 -6.84
C THR A 147 -17.36 -14.21 -6.24
N GLU A 148 -16.15 -14.43 -6.72
CA GLU A 148 -15.23 -15.49 -6.32
C GLU A 148 -13.78 -15.07 -6.60
N GLU A 149 -12.80 -15.78 -6.07
CA GLU A 149 -11.39 -15.61 -6.40
C GLU A 149 -11.09 -16.04 -7.84
N ARG A 150 -10.40 -15.19 -8.60
CA ARG A 150 -10.00 -15.45 -9.98
C ARG A 150 -8.60 -14.92 -10.26
N GLY A 151 -7.90 -15.58 -11.20
CA GLY A 151 -6.57 -15.17 -11.66
C GLY A 151 -5.43 -15.81 -10.89
N GLN A 152 -4.21 -15.56 -11.35
CA GLN A 152 -2.98 -16.13 -10.79
C GLN A 152 -1.82 -15.11 -10.69
N ASN A 153 -2.00 -13.90 -11.25
CA ASN A 153 -0.98 -12.85 -11.24
C ASN A 153 -1.19 -11.91 -10.06
N GLY A 154 -0.87 -12.35 -8.87
CA GLY A 154 -1.00 -11.55 -7.65
C GLY A 154 -1.28 -12.44 -6.45
N ALA A 155 -1.53 -11.78 -5.32
CA ALA A 155 -1.79 -12.43 -4.06
C ALA A 155 -2.91 -11.70 -3.33
N SER A 156 -3.47 -12.32 -2.29
CA SER A 156 -4.46 -11.71 -1.42
C SER A 156 -5.63 -11.11 -2.20
N PHE A 157 -5.92 -9.83 -1.98
CA PHE A 157 -7.09 -9.15 -2.56
C PHE A 157 -7.04 -8.99 -4.08
N ASP A 158 -5.89 -9.13 -4.74
CA ASP A 158 -5.81 -9.09 -6.22
C ASP A 158 -6.74 -10.11 -6.88
N LEU A 159 -7.00 -11.24 -6.20
CA LEU A 159 -7.87 -12.30 -6.67
C LEU A 159 -9.37 -11.93 -6.68
N ILE A 160 -9.76 -10.88 -5.95
CA ILE A 160 -11.16 -10.47 -5.79
C ILE A 160 -11.43 -9.00 -6.16
N LEU A 161 -10.40 -8.20 -6.41
CA LEU A 161 -10.54 -6.79 -6.80
C LEU A 161 -10.70 -6.66 -8.31
N VAL A 162 -11.82 -6.13 -8.77
CA VAL A 162 -12.12 -5.83 -10.18
C VAL A 162 -12.06 -4.31 -10.36
N PRO A 163 -11.15 -3.77 -11.18
CA PRO A 163 -11.06 -2.33 -11.43
C PRO A 163 -12.32 -1.77 -12.08
N ASP A 164 -12.65 -0.51 -11.81
CA ASP A 164 -13.75 0.18 -12.47
C ASP A 164 -13.65 0.09 -13.99
N GLY A 165 -14.79 -0.19 -14.63
CA GLY A 165 -14.88 -0.34 -16.09
C GLY A 165 -14.30 -1.65 -16.63
N MET A 166 -13.85 -2.58 -15.78
CA MET A 166 -13.31 -3.89 -16.16
C MET A 166 -14.19 -5.05 -15.67
N HIS A 167 -13.92 -6.25 -16.17
CA HIS A 167 -14.58 -7.50 -15.74
C HIS A 167 -13.58 -8.50 -15.13
N GLN A 168 -12.29 -8.26 -15.32
CA GLN A 168 -11.20 -9.09 -14.84
C GLN A 168 -10.75 -8.60 -13.45
N THR A 169 -10.37 -9.53 -12.59
CA THR A 169 -9.70 -9.18 -11.32
C THR A 169 -8.28 -8.68 -11.58
N LEU A 170 -7.67 -8.00 -10.63
CA LEU A 170 -6.27 -7.59 -10.72
C LEU A 170 -5.34 -8.78 -10.98
N ALA A 171 -5.64 -9.95 -10.42
CA ALA A 171 -4.87 -11.18 -10.63
C ALA A 171 -5.06 -11.83 -12.00
N GLU A 172 -6.04 -11.42 -12.78
CA GLU A 172 -6.22 -11.84 -14.18
C GLU A 172 -5.52 -10.90 -15.18
N LEU A 173 -5.04 -9.74 -14.73
CA LEU A 173 -4.37 -8.75 -15.57
C LEU A 173 -2.85 -9.00 -15.64
N SER A 174 -2.23 -8.62 -16.76
CA SER A 174 -0.77 -8.55 -16.84
C SER A 174 -0.22 -7.38 -15.99
N ASP A 175 1.03 -7.44 -15.57
CA ASP A 175 1.66 -6.37 -14.78
C ASP A 175 1.60 -5.02 -15.48
N ALA A 176 1.77 -4.98 -16.81
CA ALA A 176 1.69 -3.75 -17.58
C ALA A 176 0.33 -3.04 -17.47
N VAL A 177 -0.76 -3.80 -17.28
CA VAL A 177 -2.11 -3.27 -17.11
C VAL A 177 -2.43 -3.05 -15.64
N LYS A 178 -2.02 -3.98 -14.76
CA LYS A 178 -2.31 -3.95 -13.32
C LYS A 178 -1.58 -2.82 -12.58
N LEU A 179 -0.25 -2.71 -12.76
CA LEU A 179 0.57 -1.83 -11.95
C LEU A 179 0.11 -0.36 -11.93
N PRO A 180 -0.27 0.28 -13.07
CA PRO A 180 -0.76 1.65 -13.05
C PRO A 180 -2.10 1.83 -12.30
N LEU A 181 -2.87 0.75 -12.11
CA LEU A 181 -4.16 0.78 -11.42
C LEU A 181 -4.03 0.71 -9.89
N LEU A 182 -2.91 0.16 -9.39
CA LEU A 182 -2.71 -0.06 -7.95
C LEU A 182 -2.68 1.25 -7.16
N HIS A 183 -3.38 1.28 -6.02
CA HIS A 183 -3.38 2.41 -5.11
C HIS A 183 -1.97 2.79 -4.64
N ARG A 184 -1.05 1.80 -4.47
CA ARG A 184 0.35 2.04 -4.10
C ARG A 184 1.14 2.72 -5.21
N THR A 185 0.96 2.33 -6.48
CA THR A 185 1.60 2.99 -7.62
C THR A 185 1.15 4.45 -7.72
N LYS A 186 -0.15 4.70 -7.58
CA LYS A 186 -0.69 6.07 -7.59
C LYS A 186 -0.16 6.90 -6.41
N ALA A 187 -0.08 6.31 -5.21
CA ALA A 187 0.49 6.99 -4.04
C ALA A 187 1.98 7.34 -4.23
N ILE A 188 2.77 6.48 -4.89
CA ILE A 188 4.18 6.78 -5.21
C ILE A 188 4.25 7.91 -6.25
N ALA A 189 3.42 7.89 -7.29
CA ALA A 189 3.40 8.94 -8.30
C ALA A 189 3.05 10.31 -7.68
N ASP A 190 2.03 10.36 -6.84
CA ASP A 190 1.64 11.56 -6.08
C ASP A 190 2.77 12.05 -5.15
N LEU A 191 3.41 11.14 -4.43
CA LEU A 191 4.58 11.43 -3.59
C LEU A 191 5.71 12.08 -4.39
N MET A 192 6.01 11.58 -5.61
CA MET A 192 7.06 12.12 -6.46
C MET A 192 6.72 13.52 -6.97
N THR A 193 5.46 13.77 -7.33
CA THR A 193 4.99 15.11 -7.73
C THR A 193 5.23 16.13 -6.62
N HIS A 194 4.84 15.85 -5.39
CA HIS A 194 5.06 16.73 -4.24
C HIS A 194 6.54 16.92 -3.90
N MET A 195 7.37 15.91 -4.16
CA MET A 195 8.82 16.04 -4.01
C MET A 195 9.43 17.08 -4.97
N GLU A 196 8.99 17.05 -6.23
CA GLU A 196 9.50 17.94 -7.28
C GLU A 196 9.06 19.39 -7.03
N GLU A 197 7.81 19.63 -6.69
CA GLU A 197 7.27 20.95 -6.36
C GLU A 197 8.05 21.63 -5.23
N THR A 198 8.37 20.91 -4.17
CA THR A 198 9.17 21.44 -3.05
C THR A 198 10.64 21.66 -3.39
N THR A 199 11.14 21.13 -4.48
CA THR A 199 12.52 21.33 -4.93
C THR A 199 12.65 22.61 -5.78
N HIS A 200 11.57 23.03 -6.44
CA HIS A 200 11.52 24.25 -7.27
C HIS A 200 11.10 25.50 -6.49
N ALA A 201 10.64 25.37 -5.24
CA ALA A 201 10.20 26.46 -4.37
C ALA A 201 11.34 27.08 -3.50
N ASN A 202 12.57 26.57 -3.60
CA ASN A 202 13.78 27.04 -2.94
C ASN A 202 14.83 27.48 -3.99
#